data_c00a166abff64264465bcc7456abfff0
#
_entry.id   c00a166abff64264465bcc7456abfff0
#
_cell.length_a   1.000
_cell.length_b   1.000
_cell.length_c   1.000
_cell.angle_alpha   90.00
_cell.angle_beta   90.00
_cell.angle_gamma   90.00
#
_symmetry.space_group_name_H-M   'P 1'
#
loop_
_entity.id
_entity.type
_entity.pdbx_description
1 polymer ?
#
loop_
_entity_poly.entity_id
_entity_poly.type
_entity_poly.pdbx_seq_one_letter_code
_entity_poly.pdbx_strand_id
1 'polypeptide(L)'
;MRRIVEAFRQFGDGQLPAGPGADALMAAFRTAKDELQGHEPGPAKVVTDRQVELLLKKKAAVLHFSTANYCWFEDPAKALCLKLVGAKSAAAPLTGLCDSSRCPQATHHLLHRPVWQTAADNGTVLLASPRVPAGEKNRLRAEHERSMRALDEIDQAAGIP
;
A
#
# COMPACT_ATOMS: atom_id res chain seq x y z
N MET A 1 7.91 6.77 -11.62
CA MET A 1 7.53 8.18 -11.51
C MET A 1 6.03 8.41 -11.69
N ARG A 2 5.41 8.06 -12.82
CA ARG A 2 3.96 8.27 -13.08
C ARG A 2 3.03 7.79 -11.94
N ARG A 3 3.29 6.62 -11.35
CA ARG A 3 2.45 6.04 -10.28
C ARG A 3 2.47 6.83 -8.97
N ILE A 4 3.58 7.47 -8.61
CA ILE A 4 3.62 8.28 -7.39
C ILE A 4 2.89 9.62 -7.59
N VAL A 5 2.96 10.20 -8.79
CA VAL A 5 2.21 11.41 -9.13
C VAL A 5 0.71 11.13 -9.08
N GLU A 6 0.30 9.98 -9.63
CA GLU A 6 -1.09 9.53 -9.58
C GLU A 6 -1.58 9.32 -8.13
N ALA A 7 -0.79 8.62 -7.30
CA ALA A 7 -1.12 8.44 -5.89
C ALA A 7 -1.18 9.76 -5.10
N PHE A 8 -0.29 10.71 -5.43
CA PHE A 8 -0.33 12.05 -4.82
C PHE A 8 -1.57 12.84 -5.24
N ARG A 9 -1.99 12.74 -6.51
CA ARG A 9 -3.23 13.37 -6.99
C ARG A 9 -4.46 12.76 -6.31
N GLN A 10 -4.55 11.42 -6.28
CA GLN A 10 -5.61 10.70 -5.58
C GLN A 10 -5.71 11.12 -4.11
N PHE A 11 -4.57 11.29 -3.42
CA PHE A 11 -4.52 11.84 -2.07
C PHE A 11 -5.09 13.26 -2.01
N GLY A 12 -4.78 14.12 -3.00
CA GLY A 12 -5.35 15.47 -3.12
C GLY A 12 -6.86 15.47 -3.32
N ASP A 13 -7.39 14.47 -4.01
CA ASP A 13 -8.82 14.27 -4.30
C ASP A 13 -9.57 13.53 -3.16
N GLY A 14 -8.88 13.24 -2.05
CA GLY A 14 -9.47 12.56 -0.89
C GLY A 14 -9.47 11.04 -0.96
N GLN A 15 -8.89 10.43 -2.02
CA GLN A 15 -8.67 8.99 -2.08
C GLN A 15 -7.38 8.63 -1.34
N LEU A 16 -7.53 8.20 -0.10
CA LEU A 16 -6.39 7.93 0.77
C LEU A 16 -5.81 6.53 0.52
N PRO A 17 -4.48 6.35 0.75
CA PRO A 17 -3.91 5.02 0.81
C PRO A 17 -4.38 4.30 2.09
N ALA A 18 -4.47 2.98 2.02
CA ALA A 18 -4.73 2.08 3.13
C ALA A 18 -3.51 1.23 3.48
N GLY A 19 -3.62 0.41 4.52
CA GLY A 19 -2.60 -0.55 4.95
C GLY A 19 -1.55 0.04 5.90
N PRO A 20 -0.62 -0.80 6.40
CA PRO A 20 0.26 -0.46 7.52
C PRO A 20 1.24 0.70 7.25
N GLY A 21 1.55 0.99 5.98
CA GLY A 21 2.41 2.09 5.57
C GLY A 21 1.66 3.39 5.23
N ALA A 22 0.32 3.41 5.33
CA ALA A 22 -0.52 4.51 4.88
C ALA A 22 -0.18 5.84 5.57
N ASP A 23 -0.06 5.86 6.88
CA ASP A 23 0.22 7.08 7.65
C ASP A 23 1.55 7.72 7.25
N ALA A 24 2.60 6.91 7.06
CA ALA A 24 3.91 7.39 6.62
C ALA A 24 3.86 8.01 5.22
N LEU A 25 3.10 7.38 4.30
CA LEU A 25 2.90 7.91 2.95
C LEU A 25 2.09 9.21 2.97
N MET A 26 1.00 9.25 3.73
CA MET A 26 0.17 10.46 3.88
C MET A 26 0.96 11.62 4.47
N ALA A 27 1.81 11.37 5.48
CA ALA A 27 2.68 12.39 6.05
C ALA A 27 3.65 12.97 4.99
N ALA A 28 4.27 12.11 4.18
CA ALA A 28 5.13 12.54 3.08
C ALA A 28 4.37 13.36 2.03
N PHE A 29 3.14 12.98 1.70
CA PHE A 29 2.29 13.72 0.76
C PHE A 29 1.83 15.06 1.31
N ARG A 30 1.50 15.17 2.62
CA ARG A 30 1.19 16.45 3.26
C ARG A 30 2.39 17.40 3.18
N THR A 31 3.57 16.95 3.56
CA THR A 31 4.80 17.74 3.45
C THR A 31 5.03 18.24 2.02
N ALA A 32 4.91 17.34 1.03
CA ALA A 32 5.06 17.73 -0.38
C ALA A 32 4.00 18.74 -0.83
N LYS A 33 2.75 18.61 -0.36
CA LYS A 33 1.67 19.53 -0.64
C LYS A 33 1.95 20.92 -0.05
N ASP A 34 2.40 20.98 1.20
CA ASP A 34 2.74 22.22 1.89
C ASP A 34 3.90 22.95 1.21
N GLU A 35 4.94 22.22 0.79
CA GLU A 35 6.05 22.78 0.03
C GLU A 35 5.61 23.34 -1.34
N LEU A 36 4.67 22.68 -2.03
CA LEU A 36 4.15 23.12 -3.33
C LEU A 36 3.25 24.35 -3.23
N GLN A 37 2.47 24.45 -2.17
CA GLN A 37 1.55 25.58 -1.97
C GLN A 37 2.24 26.81 -1.37
N GLY A 38 3.37 26.62 -0.68
CA GLY A 38 4.09 27.66 0.04
C GLY A 38 3.41 28.02 1.36
N HIS A 39 4.15 28.73 2.24
CA HIS A 39 3.70 29.07 3.59
C HIS A 39 2.87 30.37 3.65
N GLU A 40 2.75 31.09 2.54
CA GLU A 40 2.02 32.37 2.53
C GLU A 40 0.58 32.20 2.04
N PRO A 41 -0.39 32.87 2.69
CA PRO A 41 -1.77 32.91 2.23
C PRO A 41 -1.84 33.65 0.88
N GLY A 42 -2.17 32.92 -0.18
CA GLY A 42 -2.29 33.44 -1.54
C GLY A 42 -3.22 32.56 -2.38
N PRO A 43 -3.51 32.96 -3.64
CA PRO A 43 -4.33 32.13 -4.52
C PRO A 43 -3.66 30.78 -4.75
N ALA A 44 -4.47 29.72 -4.86
CA ALA A 44 -3.99 28.36 -5.09
C ALA A 44 -3.07 28.33 -6.31
N LYS A 45 -1.81 27.90 -6.10
CA LYS A 45 -0.82 27.79 -7.18
C LYS A 45 -1.18 26.59 -8.05
N VAL A 46 -1.11 26.75 -9.37
CA VAL A 46 -1.20 25.63 -10.30
C VAL A 46 0.05 24.77 -10.15
N VAL A 47 -0.11 23.57 -9.62
CA VAL A 47 0.97 22.62 -9.41
C VAL A 47 1.10 21.74 -10.64
N THR A 48 2.30 21.69 -11.22
CA THR A 48 2.60 20.83 -12.37
C THR A 48 3.10 19.46 -11.92
N ASP A 49 2.89 18.43 -12.74
CA ASP A 49 3.41 17.07 -12.49
C ASP A 49 4.92 17.07 -12.27
N ARG A 50 5.65 17.90 -13.01
CA ARG A 50 7.10 18.01 -12.89
C ARG A 50 7.53 18.50 -11.49
N GLN A 51 6.81 19.43 -10.91
CA GLN A 51 7.08 19.89 -9.52
C GLN A 51 6.82 18.77 -8.51
N VAL A 52 5.71 18.06 -8.66
CA VAL A 52 5.41 16.87 -7.82
C VAL A 52 6.49 15.80 -7.99
N GLU A 53 6.90 15.51 -9.23
CA GLU A 53 7.97 14.54 -9.51
C GLU A 53 9.29 14.90 -8.85
N LEU A 54 9.69 16.15 -8.88
CA LEU A 54 10.95 16.63 -8.27
C LEU A 54 10.93 16.45 -6.74
N LEU A 55 9.84 16.83 -6.10
CA LEU A 55 9.68 16.69 -4.64
C LEU A 55 9.61 15.23 -4.19
N LEU A 56 8.87 14.41 -4.92
CA LEU A 56 8.68 13.01 -4.59
C LEU A 56 9.75 12.07 -5.18
N LYS A 57 10.79 12.61 -5.82
CA LYS A 57 11.82 11.81 -6.49
C LYS A 57 12.49 10.78 -5.58
N LYS A 58 12.84 11.18 -4.35
CA LYS A 58 13.44 10.27 -3.36
C LYS A 58 12.48 9.15 -2.97
N LYS A 59 11.21 9.48 -2.75
CA LYS A 59 10.14 8.53 -2.42
C LYS A 59 9.85 7.58 -3.58
N ALA A 60 9.87 8.10 -4.81
CA ALA A 60 9.69 7.29 -6.02
C ALA A 60 10.83 6.29 -6.27
N ALA A 61 12.05 6.62 -5.84
CA ALA A 61 13.22 5.75 -6.04
C ALA A 61 13.15 4.44 -5.22
N VAL A 62 12.41 4.45 -4.11
CA VAL A 62 12.24 3.28 -3.22
C VAL A 62 10.90 2.58 -3.41
N LEU A 63 10.12 3.01 -4.41
CA LEU A 63 8.81 2.43 -4.70
C LEU A 63 8.95 1.18 -5.58
N HIS A 64 8.48 0.07 -5.08
CA HIS A 64 8.33 -1.20 -5.80
C HIS A 64 6.85 -1.54 -5.97
N PHE A 65 6.50 -2.01 -7.16
CA PHE A 65 5.12 -2.34 -7.51
C PHE A 65 4.85 -3.82 -7.35
N SER A 66 3.70 -4.13 -6.77
CA SER A 66 3.10 -5.45 -6.76
C SER A 66 1.65 -5.35 -7.22
N THR A 67 1.04 -6.47 -7.57
CA THR A 67 -0.37 -6.53 -7.94
C THR A 67 -1.29 -6.25 -6.75
N ALA A 68 -0.85 -6.56 -5.53
CA ALA A 68 -1.64 -6.44 -4.31
C ALA A 68 -1.30 -5.21 -3.46
N ASN A 69 -0.15 -4.53 -3.72
CA ASN A 69 0.30 -3.40 -2.91
C ASN A 69 1.40 -2.59 -3.59
N TYR A 70 1.65 -1.39 -3.07
CA TYR A 70 2.91 -0.68 -3.27
C TYR A 70 3.82 -0.93 -2.06
N CYS A 71 5.11 -1.19 -2.33
CA CYS A 71 6.14 -1.32 -1.30
C CYS A 71 7.08 -0.11 -1.36
N TRP A 72 7.14 0.65 -0.27
CA TRP A 72 8.03 1.79 -0.07
C TRP A 72 9.27 1.32 0.68
N PHE A 73 10.20 0.70 -0.04
CA PHE A 73 11.38 0.05 0.54
C PHE A 73 12.44 1.06 0.97
N GLU A 74 12.12 1.86 2.00
CA GLU A 74 12.98 2.92 2.52
C GLU A 74 13.99 2.41 3.55
N ASP A 75 13.56 1.46 4.38
CA ASP A 75 14.34 0.93 5.49
C ASP A 75 14.34 -0.61 5.45
N PRO A 76 15.44 -1.24 5.02
CA PRO A 76 15.56 -2.70 5.02
C PRO A 76 15.28 -3.34 6.39
N ALA A 77 15.63 -2.66 7.50
CA ALA A 77 15.40 -3.18 8.84
C ALA A 77 13.90 -3.28 9.20
N LYS A 78 13.04 -2.50 8.56
CA LYS A 78 11.59 -2.55 8.72
C LYS A 78 10.91 -3.51 7.76
N ALA A 79 11.61 -3.98 6.72
CA ALA A 79 11.03 -4.85 5.69
C ALA A 79 10.73 -6.23 6.24
N LEU A 80 9.45 -6.58 6.32
CA LEU A 80 9.01 -7.88 6.87
C LEU A 80 9.53 -9.05 6.04
N CYS A 81 9.58 -8.93 4.71
CA CYS A 81 10.10 -9.95 3.82
C CYS A 81 11.58 -10.30 4.11
N LEU A 82 12.40 -9.33 4.52
CA LEU A 82 13.79 -9.57 4.91
C LEU A 82 13.89 -10.25 6.29
N LYS A 83 13.04 -9.84 7.23
CA LYS A 83 12.98 -10.45 8.57
C LYS A 83 12.62 -11.94 8.51
N LEU A 84 11.73 -12.33 7.59
CA LEU A 84 11.32 -13.73 7.41
C LEU A 84 12.46 -14.65 6.98
N VAL A 85 13.47 -14.14 6.29
CA VAL A 85 14.66 -14.90 5.88
C VAL A 85 15.90 -14.59 6.70
N GLY A 86 15.77 -13.80 7.76
CA GLY A 86 16.89 -13.39 8.62
C GLY A 86 17.91 -12.47 7.96
N ALA A 87 17.56 -11.84 6.83
CA ALA A 87 18.43 -10.89 6.15
C ALA A 87 18.38 -9.53 6.81
N LYS A 88 19.54 -8.91 7.04
CA LYS A 88 19.65 -7.58 7.68
C LYS A 88 19.63 -6.44 6.68
N SER A 89 19.98 -6.71 5.42
CA SER A 89 20.02 -5.70 4.34
C SER A 89 19.78 -6.36 2.99
N ALA A 90 19.26 -5.60 2.05
CA ALA A 90 19.13 -5.96 0.65
C ALA A 90 18.97 -4.69 -0.19
N ALA A 91 19.32 -4.75 -1.47
CA ALA A 91 19.13 -3.63 -2.41
C ALA A 91 17.67 -3.46 -2.84
N ALA A 92 16.83 -4.49 -2.68
CA ALA A 92 15.43 -4.50 -3.09
C ALA A 92 14.60 -5.43 -2.18
N PRO A 93 13.27 -5.26 -2.10
CA PRO A 93 12.40 -6.14 -1.34
C PRO A 93 12.31 -7.54 -1.97
N LEU A 94 12.09 -8.55 -1.15
CA LEU A 94 11.79 -9.92 -1.59
C LEU A 94 10.29 -10.05 -1.86
N THR A 95 9.86 -9.69 -3.06
CA THR A 95 8.43 -9.59 -3.42
C THR A 95 7.67 -10.91 -3.27
N GLY A 96 8.31 -12.06 -3.51
CA GLY A 96 7.71 -13.38 -3.32
C GLY A 96 7.41 -13.75 -1.86
N LEU A 97 7.96 -13.00 -0.90
CA LEU A 97 7.74 -13.18 0.54
C LEU A 97 7.00 -11.99 1.16
N CYS A 98 6.34 -11.18 0.33
CA CYS A 98 5.66 -9.98 0.79
C CYS A 98 4.37 -10.32 1.54
N ASP A 99 4.33 -9.96 2.84
CA ASP A 99 3.09 -9.89 3.61
C ASP A 99 2.72 -8.41 3.80
N SER A 100 2.05 -7.86 2.79
CA SER A 100 1.73 -6.43 2.73
C SER A 100 0.67 -6.02 3.75
N SER A 101 -0.10 -6.96 4.29
CA SER A 101 -1.09 -6.68 5.35
C SER A 101 -0.46 -6.38 6.70
N ARG A 102 0.83 -6.67 6.89
CA ARG A 102 1.57 -6.46 8.14
C ARG A 102 2.84 -5.65 7.99
N CYS A 103 3.32 -5.46 6.76
CA CYS A 103 4.58 -4.76 6.53
C CYS A 103 4.40 -3.24 6.64
N PRO A 104 5.13 -2.54 7.55
CA PRO A 104 4.97 -1.10 7.76
C PRO A 104 5.42 -0.24 6.56
N GLN A 105 5.95 -0.86 5.53
CA GLN A 105 6.34 -0.19 4.28
C GLN A 105 5.42 -0.52 3.11
N ALA A 106 4.29 -1.18 3.38
CA ALA A 106 3.31 -1.51 2.35
C ALA A 106 2.08 -0.61 2.43
N THR A 107 1.60 -0.16 1.28
CA THR A 107 0.33 0.56 1.16
C THR A 107 -0.57 -0.12 0.14
N HIS A 108 -1.87 -0.08 0.42
CA HIS A 108 -2.92 -0.52 -0.47
C HIS A 108 -3.64 0.69 -1.05
N HIS A 109 -4.02 0.63 -2.30
CA HIS A 109 -4.73 1.67 -3.01
C HIS A 109 -5.95 1.06 -3.72
N LEU A 110 -6.90 1.86 -4.14
CA LEU A 110 -8.11 1.39 -4.79
C LEU A 110 -7.83 0.45 -5.99
N LEU A 111 -6.75 0.68 -6.73
CA LEU A 111 -6.33 -0.17 -7.84
C LEU A 111 -5.97 -1.61 -7.42
N HIS A 112 -5.64 -1.85 -6.14
CA HIS A 112 -5.32 -3.19 -5.61
C HIS A 112 -6.57 -3.96 -5.15
N ARG A 113 -7.70 -3.26 -4.99
CA ARG A 113 -8.96 -3.84 -4.52
C ARG A 113 -9.39 -5.13 -5.22
N PRO A 114 -9.34 -5.22 -6.58
CA PRO A 114 -9.75 -6.44 -7.28
C PRO A 114 -8.93 -7.68 -6.91
N VAL A 115 -7.65 -7.50 -6.59
CA VAL A 115 -6.78 -8.62 -6.18
C VAL A 115 -7.18 -9.13 -4.80
N TRP A 116 -7.43 -8.22 -3.86
CA TRP A 116 -7.89 -8.58 -2.52
C TRP A 116 -9.29 -9.19 -2.53
N GLN A 117 -10.20 -8.69 -3.39
CA GLN A 117 -11.52 -9.29 -3.60
C GLN A 117 -11.40 -10.73 -4.10
N THR A 118 -10.59 -10.97 -5.13
CA THR A 118 -10.35 -12.32 -5.65
C THR A 118 -9.77 -13.25 -4.58
N ALA A 119 -8.85 -12.75 -3.74
CA ALA A 119 -8.28 -13.54 -2.65
C ALA A 119 -9.34 -13.90 -1.58
N ALA A 120 -10.21 -12.95 -1.23
CA ALA A 120 -11.32 -13.18 -0.30
C ALA A 120 -12.34 -14.20 -0.85
N ASP A 121 -12.75 -14.04 -2.10
CA ASP A 121 -13.71 -14.95 -2.77
C ASP A 121 -13.15 -16.38 -2.84
N ASN A 122 -11.88 -16.53 -3.23
CA ASN A 122 -11.21 -17.83 -3.23
C ASN A 122 -11.13 -18.43 -1.83
N GLY A 123 -10.84 -17.61 -0.82
CA GLY A 123 -10.83 -18.04 0.59
C GLY A 123 -12.19 -18.59 1.02
N THR A 124 -13.28 -17.92 0.67
CA THR A 124 -14.66 -18.36 0.94
C THR A 124 -14.94 -19.72 0.30
N VAL A 125 -14.61 -19.90 -0.97
CA VAL A 125 -14.82 -21.17 -1.69
C VAL A 125 -14.02 -22.31 -1.06
N LEU A 126 -12.75 -22.08 -0.75
CA LEU A 126 -11.87 -23.09 -0.14
C LEU A 126 -12.33 -23.49 1.26
N LEU A 127 -12.76 -22.53 2.08
CA LEU A 127 -13.27 -22.78 3.43
C LEU A 127 -14.57 -23.60 3.44
N ALA A 128 -15.44 -23.41 2.44
CA ALA A 128 -16.66 -24.18 2.26
C ALA A 128 -16.39 -25.60 1.72
N SER A 129 -15.23 -25.87 1.12
CA SER A 129 -14.93 -27.15 0.52
C SER A 129 -14.77 -28.26 1.58
N PRO A 130 -15.48 -29.40 1.44
CA PRO A 130 -15.29 -30.54 2.31
C PRO A 130 -13.97 -31.28 2.09
N ARG A 131 -13.28 -31.00 0.97
CA ARG A 131 -12.00 -31.62 0.61
C ARG A 131 -10.81 -31.01 1.34
N VAL A 132 -10.97 -29.83 1.95
CA VAL A 132 -9.91 -29.15 2.68
C VAL A 132 -9.85 -29.70 4.11
N PRO A 133 -8.70 -30.24 4.56
CA PRO A 133 -8.54 -30.76 5.92
C PRO A 133 -8.77 -29.68 6.99
N ALA A 134 -9.26 -30.08 8.16
CA ALA A 134 -9.59 -29.16 9.25
C ALA A 134 -8.37 -28.31 9.70
N GLY A 135 -7.17 -28.89 9.74
CA GLY A 135 -5.94 -28.19 10.11
C GLY A 135 -5.59 -27.09 9.10
N GLU A 136 -5.79 -27.33 7.79
CA GLU A 136 -5.56 -26.36 6.74
C GLU A 136 -6.58 -25.22 6.77
N LYS A 137 -7.83 -25.52 7.15
CA LYS A 137 -8.88 -24.50 7.29
C LYS A 137 -8.53 -23.38 8.27
N ASN A 138 -7.77 -23.67 9.32
CA ASN A 138 -7.35 -22.63 10.27
C ASN A 138 -6.41 -21.61 9.61
N ARG A 139 -5.46 -22.08 8.79
CA ARG A 139 -4.58 -21.21 8.02
C ARG A 139 -5.36 -20.39 6.99
N LEU A 140 -6.25 -21.04 6.25
CA LEU A 140 -7.11 -20.38 5.26
C LEU A 140 -8.02 -19.31 5.87
N ARG A 141 -8.57 -19.54 7.09
CA ARG A 141 -9.35 -18.52 7.80
C ARG A 141 -8.50 -17.27 8.07
N ALA A 142 -7.30 -17.45 8.60
CA ALA A 142 -6.41 -16.34 8.89
C ALA A 142 -6.02 -15.54 7.61
N GLU A 143 -5.83 -16.24 6.49
CA GLU A 143 -5.57 -15.60 5.19
C GLU A 143 -6.81 -14.88 4.65
N HIS A 144 -7.98 -15.50 4.74
CA HIS A 144 -9.25 -14.91 4.34
C HIS A 144 -9.58 -13.66 5.16
N GLU A 145 -9.44 -13.70 6.48
CA GLU A 145 -9.63 -12.56 7.37
C GLU A 145 -8.68 -11.40 7.06
N ARG A 146 -7.42 -11.70 6.67
CA ARG A 146 -6.48 -10.67 6.21
C ARG A 146 -6.95 -10.01 4.92
N SER A 147 -7.44 -10.81 3.97
CA SER A 147 -7.96 -10.30 2.70
C SER A 147 -9.18 -9.41 2.90
N MET A 148 -10.11 -9.83 3.77
CA MET A 148 -11.29 -9.04 4.13
C MET A 148 -10.91 -7.72 4.79
N ARG A 149 -9.98 -7.73 5.77
CA ARG A 149 -9.51 -6.49 6.39
C ARG A 149 -8.87 -5.54 5.38
N ALA A 150 -8.05 -6.06 4.47
CA ALA A 150 -7.44 -5.21 3.45
C ALA A 150 -8.48 -4.58 2.52
N LEU A 151 -9.55 -5.29 2.18
CA LEU A 151 -10.69 -4.75 1.42
C LEU A 151 -11.40 -3.65 2.21
N ASP A 152 -11.76 -3.91 3.46
CA ASP A 152 -12.45 -2.94 4.31
C ASP A 152 -11.62 -1.65 4.47
N GLU A 153 -10.31 -1.77 4.70
CA GLU A 153 -9.39 -0.64 4.80
C GLU A 153 -9.30 0.15 3.49
N ILE A 154 -9.26 -0.54 2.33
CA ILE A 154 -9.23 0.11 1.01
C ILE A 154 -10.55 0.85 0.75
N ASP A 155 -11.68 0.21 1.04
CA ASP A 155 -13.01 0.78 0.82
C ASP A 155 -13.24 2.01 1.70
N GLN A 156 -12.88 1.93 2.99
CA GLN A 156 -12.92 3.07 3.91
C GLN A 156 -12.03 4.23 3.44
N ALA A 157 -10.79 3.93 3.04
CA ALA A 157 -9.84 4.93 2.58
C ALA A 157 -10.26 5.60 1.25
N ALA A 158 -11.00 4.87 0.41
CA ALA A 158 -11.55 5.36 -0.84
C ALA A 158 -12.93 6.00 -0.70
N GLY A 159 -13.53 5.99 0.49
CA GLY A 159 -14.89 6.52 0.72
C GLY A 159 -15.99 5.70 0.05
N ILE A 160 -15.75 4.39 -0.15
CA ILE A 160 -16.75 3.47 -0.70
C ILE A 160 -17.62 2.96 0.46
N PRO A 161 -18.95 3.08 0.36
CA PRO A 161 -19.89 2.63 1.41
C PRO A 161 -19.94 1.10 1.57
#